data_25c9922b85dd526ab71961f8febc4af8
#
_entry.id   25c9922b85dd526ab71961f8febc4af8
#
_cell.length_a   1.000
_cell.length_b   1.000
_cell.length_c   1.000
_cell.angle_alpha   90.00
_cell.angle_beta   90.00
_cell.angle_gamma   90.00
#
_symmetry.space_group_name_H-M   'P 1'
#
loop_
_entity.id
_entity.type
_entity.pdbx_description
1 polymer ?
#
loop_
_entity_poly.entity_id
_entity_poly.type
_entity_poly.pdbx_seq_one_letter_code
_entity_poly.pdbx_strand_id
1 'polypeptide(L)'
;MVPELLLIILITLLLGYIIYLHILLTKKNIFIESTVKRLTGIDKSWNAEEMNRFLQEIRKANQYSSFFNDKLFEEKPLKFLFENKKDSRIYIHYTKEEGVAKRILNDGFLYADSFYKTALPVTNDKLDLLIKHNNRKSFGNYLMILCLSDKIIDHYSSDLARNGLNSVAVENILTETGTSLNENGDIVYLLPNRFVKGFINHQTGEITENPAFDPTYDSPSFSMNLELLKRKKSAG
;
A
#
# COMPACT_ATOMS: atom_id res chain seq x y z
N MET A 1 18.42 -58.76 6.95
CA MET A 1 19.67 -57.96 7.10
C MET A 1 19.78 -56.78 6.12
N VAL A 2 19.68 -56.98 4.80
CA VAL A 2 19.76 -55.86 3.82
C VAL A 2 18.64 -54.81 3.98
N PRO A 3 17.35 -55.16 4.18
CA PRO A 3 16.29 -54.18 4.30
C PRO A 3 16.38 -53.33 5.58
N GLU A 4 16.88 -53.89 6.68
CA GLU A 4 17.05 -53.14 7.95
C GLU A 4 18.19 -52.10 7.86
N LEU A 5 19.27 -52.41 7.19
CA LEU A 5 20.38 -51.48 6.95
C LEU A 5 19.92 -50.29 6.06
N LEU A 6 19.14 -50.60 5.02
CA LEU A 6 18.59 -49.59 4.12
C LEU A 6 17.64 -48.65 4.86
N LEU A 7 16.81 -49.16 5.77
CA LEU A 7 15.90 -48.40 6.60
C LEU A 7 16.64 -47.43 7.56
N ILE A 8 17.70 -47.93 8.20
CA ILE A 8 18.58 -47.15 9.09
C ILE A 8 19.23 -45.99 8.32
N ILE A 9 19.76 -46.24 7.12
CA ILE A 9 20.35 -45.21 6.26
C ILE A 9 19.31 -44.14 5.90
N LEU A 10 18.11 -44.57 5.50
CA LEU A 10 17.01 -43.64 5.12
C LEU A 10 16.60 -42.76 6.29
N ILE A 11 16.45 -43.33 7.50
CA ILE A 11 16.12 -42.59 8.71
C ILE A 11 17.21 -41.57 9.06
N THR A 12 18.48 -41.96 8.93
CA THR A 12 19.62 -41.08 9.24
C THR A 12 19.67 -39.90 8.25
N LEU A 13 19.43 -40.14 6.97
CA LEU A 13 19.35 -39.08 5.95
C LEU A 13 18.18 -38.13 6.20
N LEU A 14 17.02 -38.67 6.58
CA LEU A 14 15.83 -37.88 6.90
C LEU A 14 16.06 -36.98 8.13
N LEU A 15 16.66 -37.52 9.19
CA LEU A 15 17.03 -36.75 10.38
C LEU A 15 18.03 -35.64 10.05
N GLY A 16 19.05 -35.94 9.25
CA GLY A 16 20.02 -34.97 8.78
C GLY A 16 19.35 -33.82 7.99
N TYR A 17 18.41 -34.17 7.13
CA TYR A 17 17.62 -33.17 6.37
C TYR A 17 16.74 -32.31 7.26
N ILE A 18 16.07 -32.90 8.27
CA ILE A 18 15.26 -32.16 9.24
C ILE A 18 16.11 -31.18 10.06
N ILE A 19 17.29 -31.63 10.52
CA ILE A 19 18.24 -30.77 11.24
C ILE A 19 18.71 -29.62 10.36
N TYR A 20 19.04 -29.90 9.11
CA TYR A 20 19.43 -28.89 8.12
C TYR A 20 18.34 -27.85 7.92
N LEU A 21 17.08 -28.28 7.72
CA LEU A 21 15.93 -27.36 7.59
C LEU A 21 15.72 -26.53 8.86
N HIS A 22 15.87 -27.12 10.04
CA HIS A 22 15.73 -26.40 11.30
C HIS A 22 16.80 -25.31 11.46
N ILE A 23 18.05 -25.62 11.14
CA ILE A 23 19.15 -24.62 11.15
C ILE A 23 18.86 -23.48 10.16
N LEU A 24 18.33 -23.80 8.99
CA LEU A 24 18.01 -22.83 7.94
C LEU A 24 16.87 -21.89 8.37
N LEU A 25 15.83 -22.45 8.99
CA LEU A 25 14.70 -21.69 9.56
C LEU A 25 15.15 -20.81 10.74
N THR A 26 15.98 -21.31 11.63
CA THR A 26 16.51 -20.55 12.77
C THR A 26 17.36 -19.37 12.29
N LYS A 27 18.26 -19.58 11.33
CA LYS A 27 19.04 -18.49 10.72
C LYS A 27 18.17 -17.44 10.07
N LYS A 28 17.09 -17.87 9.37
CA LYS A 28 16.12 -16.97 8.74
C LYS A 28 15.37 -16.13 9.77
N ASN A 29 14.91 -16.74 10.88
CA ASN A 29 14.21 -16.03 11.94
C ASN A 29 15.12 -15.01 12.65
N ILE A 30 16.35 -15.37 12.99
CA ILE A 30 17.34 -14.45 13.58
C ILE A 30 17.62 -13.28 12.65
N PHE A 31 17.71 -13.54 11.34
CA PHE A 31 17.91 -12.49 10.34
C PHE A 31 16.69 -11.54 10.30
N ILE A 32 15.46 -12.07 10.24
CA ILE A 32 14.22 -11.28 10.24
C ILE A 32 14.14 -10.44 11.52
N GLU A 33 14.36 -11.03 12.70
CA GLU A 33 14.34 -10.29 13.98
C GLU A 33 15.40 -9.19 14.04
N SER A 34 16.62 -9.46 13.59
CA SER A 34 17.69 -8.46 13.57
C SER A 34 17.39 -7.31 12.60
N THR A 35 16.77 -7.64 11.45
CA THR A 35 16.38 -6.64 10.45
C THR A 35 15.21 -5.79 10.95
N VAL A 36 14.18 -6.41 11.57
CA VAL A 36 13.06 -5.71 12.20
C VAL A 36 13.58 -4.81 13.32
N LYS A 37 14.48 -5.29 14.19
CA LYS A 37 15.04 -4.51 15.30
C LYS A 37 15.88 -3.31 14.83
N ARG A 38 16.59 -3.44 13.70
CA ARG A 38 17.29 -2.32 13.07
C ARG A 38 16.33 -1.30 12.47
N LEU A 39 15.26 -1.76 11.81
CA LEU A 39 14.27 -0.90 11.15
C LEU A 39 13.41 -0.12 12.15
N THR A 40 13.09 -0.68 13.31
CA THR A 40 12.33 0.00 14.37
C THR A 40 13.16 1.04 15.14
N GLY A 41 14.50 0.99 15.04
CA GLY A 41 15.41 1.96 15.66
C GLY A 41 15.85 3.10 14.73
N ILE A 42 15.42 3.11 13.47
CA ILE A 42 15.83 4.12 12.48
C ILE A 42 14.84 5.29 12.49
N ASP A 43 15.34 6.47 12.80
CA ASP A 43 14.58 7.72 12.80
C ASP A 43 14.07 8.09 11.39
N LYS A 44 13.01 8.86 11.35
CA LYS A 44 12.05 9.04 10.25
C LYS A 44 12.55 9.69 8.96
N SER A 45 13.82 10.06 8.86
CA SER A 45 14.41 10.71 7.68
C SER A 45 15.50 9.86 7.03
N TRP A 46 15.08 8.94 6.17
CA TRP A 46 16.05 8.15 5.41
C TRP A 46 16.67 9.01 4.30
N ASN A 47 17.99 9.13 4.33
CA ASN A 47 18.73 9.68 3.21
C ASN A 47 18.95 8.60 2.11
N ALA A 48 19.45 9.02 0.95
CA ALA A 48 19.69 8.12 -0.19
C ALA A 48 20.65 6.95 0.14
N GLU A 49 21.58 7.18 1.05
CA GLU A 49 22.59 6.19 1.44
C GLU A 49 22.00 5.10 2.36
N GLU A 50 21.15 5.50 3.30
CA GLU A 50 20.39 4.56 4.15
C GLU A 50 19.42 3.73 3.34
N MET A 51 18.78 4.36 2.32
CA MET A 51 17.96 3.67 1.35
C MET A 51 18.76 2.61 0.60
N ASN A 52 19.92 2.95 0.08
CA ASN A 52 20.76 2.02 -0.66
C ASN A 52 21.27 0.88 0.23
N ARG A 53 21.64 1.16 1.48
CA ARG A 53 22.00 0.12 2.45
C ARG A 53 20.83 -0.85 2.71
N PHE A 54 19.65 -0.33 2.96
CA PHE A 54 18.45 -1.14 3.15
C PHE A 54 18.14 -2.01 1.92
N LEU A 55 18.21 -1.43 0.71
CA LEU A 55 18.02 -2.17 -0.53
C LEU A 55 19.08 -3.25 -0.75
N GLN A 56 20.33 -2.99 -0.37
CA GLN A 56 21.39 -3.99 -0.42
C GLN A 56 21.18 -5.13 0.59
N GLU A 57 20.71 -4.80 1.80
CA GLU A 57 20.37 -5.82 2.82
C GLU A 57 19.17 -6.65 2.38
N ILE A 58 18.15 -6.02 1.80
CA ILE A 58 17.03 -6.72 1.17
C ILE A 58 17.52 -7.61 0.03
N ARG A 59 18.36 -7.11 -0.88
CA ARG A 59 18.94 -7.93 -1.97
C ARG A 59 19.76 -9.11 -1.46
N LYS A 60 20.54 -8.94 -0.39
CA LYS A 60 21.26 -10.04 0.26
C LYS A 60 20.30 -11.06 0.90
N ALA A 61 19.22 -10.58 1.50
CA ALA A 61 18.17 -11.45 2.03
C ALA A 61 17.44 -12.21 0.93
N ASN A 62 17.32 -11.63 -0.27
CA ASN A 62 16.70 -12.24 -1.44
C ASN A 62 17.42 -13.47 -1.98
N GLN A 63 18.70 -13.61 -1.74
CA GLN A 63 19.38 -14.87 -2.04
C GLN A 63 18.79 -16.04 -1.25
N TYR A 64 17.97 -15.76 -0.23
CA TYR A 64 17.38 -16.75 0.68
C TYR A 64 15.85 -16.80 0.67
N SER A 65 15.15 -15.91 -0.03
CA SER A 65 13.69 -15.96 -0.14
C SER A 65 13.18 -15.27 -1.42
N SER A 66 12.27 -15.95 -2.13
CA SER A 66 11.51 -15.41 -3.27
C SER A 66 10.63 -14.19 -2.94
N PHE A 67 10.69 -13.70 -1.70
CA PHE A 67 9.88 -12.58 -1.19
C PHE A 67 10.23 -11.23 -1.81
N PHE A 68 11.41 -11.07 -2.40
CA PHE A 68 11.92 -9.77 -2.78
C PHE A 68 12.32 -9.67 -4.27
N ASN A 69 11.93 -10.62 -5.10
CA ASN A 69 12.07 -10.51 -6.57
C ASN A 69 11.14 -9.43 -7.17
N ASP A 70 10.48 -8.68 -6.30
CA ASP A 70 9.51 -7.68 -6.68
C ASP A 70 10.21 -6.37 -7.04
N LYS A 71 10.04 -5.94 -8.27
CA LYS A 71 10.63 -4.74 -8.83
C LYS A 71 10.16 -3.45 -8.15
N LEU A 72 9.08 -3.53 -7.37
CA LEU A 72 8.60 -2.43 -6.54
C LEU A 72 9.68 -1.87 -5.60
N PHE A 73 10.57 -2.75 -5.10
CA PHE A 73 11.60 -2.36 -4.12
C PHE A 73 12.90 -1.85 -4.76
N GLU A 74 12.96 -1.69 -6.08
CA GLU A 74 14.04 -0.98 -6.75
C GLU A 74 13.96 0.53 -6.46
N GLU A 75 15.06 1.22 -6.63
CA GLU A 75 15.21 2.64 -6.29
C GLU A 75 14.17 3.53 -6.98
N LYS A 76 13.98 3.35 -8.30
CA LYS A 76 13.07 4.18 -9.10
C LYS A 76 11.59 4.04 -8.68
N PRO A 77 11.01 2.82 -8.56
CA PRO A 77 9.65 2.65 -8.05
C PRO A 77 9.45 3.18 -6.63
N LEU A 78 10.39 2.91 -5.71
CA LEU A 78 10.30 3.43 -4.34
C LEU A 78 10.37 4.96 -4.29
N LYS A 79 11.25 5.57 -5.08
CA LYS A 79 11.32 7.04 -5.18
C LYS A 79 10.00 7.60 -5.67
N PHE A 80 9.46 7.06 -6.76
CA PHE A 80 8.17 7.48 -7.29
C PHE A 80 7.05 7.35 -6.26
N LEU A 81 6.96 6.22 -5.55
CA LEU A 81 5.94 5.99 -4.53
C LEU A 81 6.02 7.03 -3.39
N PHE A 82 7.23 7.33 -2.90
CA PHE A 82 7.43 8.15 -1.71
C PHE A 82 7.75 9.62 -1.95
N GLU A 83 7.84 10.09 -3.17
CA GLU A 83 8.22 11.46 -3.52
C GLU A 83 7.35 12.52 -2.82
N ASN A 84 6.04 12.33 -2.76
CA ASN A 84 5.09 13.28 -2.16
C ASN A 84 4.83 13.04 -0.65
N LYS A 85 5.52 12.12 -0.03
CA LYS A 85 5.28 11.65 1.33
C LYS A 85 5.39 12.73 2.40
N LYS A 86 6.20 13.75 2.18
CA LYS A 86 6.46 14.79 3.18
C LYS A 86 5.21 15.63 3.48
N ASP A 87 4.39 15.87 2.46
CA ASP A 87 3.27 16.80 2.52
C ASP A 87 1.94 16.14 2.10
N SER A 88 1.91 14.80 2.00
CA SER A 88 0.74 14.06 1.54
C SER A 88 0.62 12.70 2.18
N ARG A 89 -0.61 12.26 2.42
CA ARG A 89 -0.92 10.88 2.76
C ARG A 89 -0.93 10.03 1.51
N ILE A 90 -0.25 8.90 1.57
CA ILE A 90 -0.12 7.98 0.45
C ILE A 90 -0.98 6.76 0.73
N TYR A 91 -1.74 6.34 -0.27
CA TYR A 91 -2.54 5.13 -0.24
C TYR A 91 -2.21 4.26 -1.45
N ILE A 92 -2.29 2.96 -1.29
CA ILE A 92 -2.03 1.99 -2.34
C ILE A 92 -3.25 1.10 -2.58
N HIS A 93 -3.48 0.77 -3.85
CA HIS A 93 -4.50 -0.17 -4.29
C HIS A 93 -3.93 -1.08 -5.38
N TYR A 94 -4.37 -2.34 -5.42
CA TYR A 94 -3.90 -3.32 -6.41
C TYR A 94 -5.00 -3.66 -7.40
N THR A 95 -4.65 -3.70 -8.69
CA THR A 95 -5.54 -4.18 -9.75
C THR A 95 -4.84 -5.17 -10.67
N LYS A 96 -5.62 -6.13 -11.21
CA LYS A 96 -5.07 -7.21 -12.05
C LYS A 96 -4.73 -6.75 -13.45
N GLU A 97 -5.58 -5.88 -14.02
CA GLU A 97 -5.55 -5.53 -15.43
C GLU A 97 -5.01 -4.11 -15.62
N GLU A 98 -4.09 -3.96 -16.58
CA GLU A 98 -3.55 -2.66 -16.96
C GLU A 98 -4.66 -1.71 -17.46
N GLY A 99 -5.63 -2.24 -18.19
CA GLY A 99 -6.78 -1.46 -18.66
C GLY A 99 -7.60 -0.85 -17.52
N VAL A 100 -7.72 -1.56 -16.37
CA VAL A 100 -8.35 -1.03 -15.17
C VAL A 100 -7.47 0.05 -14.54
N ALA A 101 -6.16 -0.18 -14.45
CA ALA A 101 -5.22 0.82 -13.92
C ALA A 101 -5.28 2.12 -14.74
N LYS A 102 -5.29 2.02 -16.08
CA LYS A 102 -5.43 3.17 -16.99
C LYS A 102 -6.77 3.88 -16.84
N ARG A 103 -7.88 3.16 -16.64
CA ARG A 103 -9.18 3.78 -16.36
C ARG A 103 -9.17 4.56 -15.05
N ILE A 104 -8.62 3.98 -13.99
CA ILE A 104 -8.49 4.70 -12.70
C ILE A 104 -7.68 5.99 -12.90
N LEU A 105 -6.63 5.95 -13.71
CA LEU A 105 -5.77 7.08 -14.00
C LEU A 105 -6.51 8.21 -14.75
N ASN A 106 -7.42 7.84 -15.66
CA ASN A 106 -8.17 8.80 -16.47
C ASN A 106 -9.44 9.28 -15.80
N ASP A 107 -10.20 8.37 -15.20
CA ASP A 107 -11.58 8.60 -14.75
C ASP A 107 -11.68 8.85 -13.23
N GLY A 108 -10.64 8.49 -12.47
CA GLY A 108 -10.62 8.55 -11.02
C GLY A 108 -10.76 7.18 -10.35
N PHE A 109 -10.64 7.17 -9.02
CA PHE A 109 -10.65 5.96 -8.22
C PHE A 109 -12.03 5.72 -7.61
N LEU A 110 -12.70 4.68 -8.11
CA LEU A 110 -14.02 4.27 -7.65
C LEU A 110 -13.91 3.31 -6.47
N TYR A 111 -14.67 3.56 -5.39
CA TYR A 111 -14.76 2.64 -4.24
C TYR A 111 -16.18 2.64 -3.66
N ALA A 112 -16.54 1.54 -3.00
CA ALA A 112 -17.80 1.39 -2.30
C ALA A 112 -17.59 1.31 -0.78
N ASP A 113 -18.57 1.74 0.01
CA ASP A 113 -18.62 1.73 1.48
C ASP A 113 -17.49 2.50 2.16
N SER A 114 -16.29 1.94 2.15
CA SER A 114 -15.15 2.46 2.90
C SER A 114 -13.91 2.55 2.03
N PHE A 115 -13.33 3.73 1.97
CA PHE A 115 -12.09 3.99 1.28
C PHE A 115 -10.96 3.07 1.78
N TYR A 116 -10.83 2.88 3.10
CA TYR A 116 -9.77 2.09 3.72
C TYR A 116 -9.87 0.57 3.49
N LYS A 117 -11.04 0.06 3.09
CA LYS A 117 -11.16 -1.33 2.66
C LYS A 117 -10.53 -1.55 1.29
N THR A 118 -10.56 -0.53 0.44
CA THR A 118 -10.15 -0.58 -0.96
C THR A 118 -8.74 -0.05 -1.16
N ALA A 119 -8.39 1.08 -0.52
CA ALA A 119 -7.08 1.70 -0.58
C ALA A 119 -6.41 1.68 0.81
N LEU A 120 -5.18 1.15 0.88
CA LEU A 120 -4.45 1.03 2.13
C LEU A 120 -3.53 2.22 2.35
N PRO A 121 -3.58 2.89 3.50
CA PRO A 121 -2.62 3.93 3.83
C PRO A 121 -1.23 3.33 3.95
N VAL A 122 -0.23 4.00 3.38
CA VAL A 122 1.18 3.65 3.54
C VAL A 122 1.80 4.66 4.49
N THR A 123 2.20 4.18 5.65
CA THR A 123 2.96 5.00 6.61
C THR A 123 4.37 5.26 6.09
N ASN A 124 5.09 6.12 6.80
CA ASN A 124 6.47 6.48 6.44
C ASN A 124 7.47 5.33 6.58
N ASP A 125 6.99 4.15 6.92
CA ASP A 125 7.82 2.99 7.16
C ASP A 125 7.80 2.05 5.94
N LYS A 126 8.98 1.75 5.41
CA LYS A 126 9.14 0.80 4.29
C LYS A 126 8.82 -0.63 4.69
N LEU A 127 8.94 -0.96 5.97
CA LEU A 127 8.49 -2.23 6.49
C LEU A 127 6.96 -2.34 6.40
N ASP A 128 6.25 -1.25 6.69
CA ASP A 128 4.81 -1.17 6.51
C ASP A 128 4.41 -1.39 5.05
N LEU A 129 5.11 -0.74 4.10
CA LEU A 129 4.91 -1.00 2.67
C LEU A 129 5.17 -2.48 2.33
N LEU A 130 6.26 -3.06 2.82
CA LEU A 130 6.62 -4.44 2.56
C LEU A 130 5.54 -5.42 3.05
N ILE A 131 5.05 -5.21 4.27
CA ILE A 131 3.99 -6.04 4.87
C ILE A 131 2.70 -5.91 4.05
N LYS A 132 2.28 -4.69 3.73
CA LYS A 132 1.06 -4.43 2.96
C LYS A 132 1.16 -4.98 1.55
N HIS A 133 2.31 -4.79 0.90
CA HIS A 133 2.59 -5.35 -0.42
C HIS A 133 2.49 -6.88 -0.42
N ASN A 134 3.18 -7.56 0.47
CA ASN A 134 3.13 -9.02 0.55
C ASN A 134 1.72 -9.57 0.80
N ASN A 135 0.91 -8.85 1.57
CA ASN A 135 -0.47 -9.24 1.86
C ASN A 135 -1.42 -8.97 0.69
N ARG A 136 -1.08 -8.07 -0.23
CA ARG A 136 -1.99 -7.57 -1.27
C ARG A 136 -1.54 -7.80 -2.70
N LYS A 137 -0.27 -8.13 -2.97
CA LYS A 137 0.25 -8.33 -4.33
C LYS A 137 -0.46 -9.43 -5.12
N SER A 138 -1.10 -10.39 -4.44
CA SER A 138 -1.94 -11.41 -5.08
C SER A 138 -3.23 -10.86 -5.71
N PHE A 139 -3.65 -9.65 -5.32
CA PHE A 139 -4.81 -8.99 -5.89
C PHE A 139 -4.56 -8.39 -7.28
N GLY A 140 -3.29 -8.20 -7.67
CA GLY A 140 -2.95 -7.78 -9.03
C GLY A 140 -1.53 -7.25 -9.17
N ASN A 141 -1.10 -7.11 -10.43
CA ASN A 141 0.26 -6.72 -10.78
C ASN A 141 0.47 -5.20 -10.79
N TYR A 142 -0.61 -4.42 -10.81
CA TYR A 142 -0.56 -2.96 -10.94
C TYR A 142 -0.89 -2.32 -9.60
N LEU A 143 0.11 -1.69 -9.01
CA LEU A 143 0.01 -0.93 -7.77
C LEU A 143 -0.38 0.51 -8.09
N MET A 144 -1.62 0.88 -7.87
CA MET A 144 -2.10 2.26 -7.92
C MET A 144 -1.58 3.04 -6.73
N ILE A 145 -1.16 4.29 -6.95
CA ILE A 145 -0.70 5.20 -5.91
C ILE A 145 -1.64 6.40 -5.87
N LEU A 146 -2.29 6.59 -4.72
CA LEU A 146 -3.17 7.71 -4.44
C LEU A 146 -2.46 8.62 -3.44
N CYS A 147 -2.47 9.92 -3.68
CA CYS A 147 -1.87 10.91 -2.78
C CYS A 147 -2.86 12.05 -2.55
N LEU A 148 -3.12 12.32 -1.28
CA LEU A 148 -3.93 13.45 -0.84
C LEU A 148 -3.06 14.33 0.07
N SER A 149 -2.96 15.63 -0.22
CA SER A 149 -2.14 16.52 0.59
C SER A 149 -2.69 16.64 2.02
N ASP A 150 -1.79 16.74 2.98
CA ASP A 150 -2.17 16.95 4.39
C ASP A 150 -3.01 18.23 4.53
N LYS A 151 -2.70 19.27 3.73
CA LYS A 151 -3.47 20.52 3.73
C LYS A 151 -4.96 20.32 3.43
N ILE A 152 -5.29 19.54 2.39
CA ILE A 152 -6.69 19.25 2.02
C ILE A 152 -7.36 18.38 3.08
N ILE A 153 -6.66 17.34 3.53
CA ILE A 153 -7.21 16.45 4.56
C ILE A 153 -7.47 17.21 5.86
N ASP A 154 -6.52 18.01 6.33
CA ASP A 154 -6.66 18.76 7.58
C ASP A 154 -7.75 19.82 7.50
N HIS A 155 -7.90 20.46 6.33
CA HIS A 155 -8.99 21.43 6.10
C HIS A 155 -10.35 20.75 6.32
N TYR A 156 -10.68 19.72 5.55
CA TYR A 156 -11.97 19.05 5.62
C TYR A 156 -12.17 18.23 6.90
N SER A 157 -11.12 17.65 7.47
CA SER A 157 -11.19 16.94 8.76
C SER A 157 -11.55 17.91 9.89
N SER A 158 -10.97 19.11 9.88
CA SER A 158 -11.29 20.16 10.87
C SER A 158 -12.73 20.63 10.76
N ASP A 159 -13.25 20.74 9.54
CA ASP A 159 -14.64 21.12 9.31
C ASP A 159 -15.63 20.01 9.73
N LEU A 160 -15.31 18.75 9.44
CA LEU A 160 -16.07 17.60 9.93
C LEU A 160 -16.12 17.60 11.46
N ALA A 161 -14.98 17.78 12.13
CA ALA A 161 -14.87 17.80 13.58
C ALA A 161 -15.70 18.94 14.20
N ARG A 162 -15.60 20.17 13.68
CA ARG A 162 -16.38 21.32 14.14
C ARG A 162 -17.89 21.10 14.05
N ASN A 163 -18.34 20.29 13.10
CA ASN A 163 -19.75 19.97 12.91
C ASN A 163 -20.16 18.65 13.59
N GLY A 164 -19.27 18.04 14.38
CA GLY A 164 -19.54 16.78 15.09
C GLY A 164 -19.76 15.59 14.15
N LEU A 165 -19.12 15.58 12.97
CA LEU A 165 -19.18 14.53 11.95
C LEU A 165 -17.91 13.66 11.97
N ASN A 166 -17.33 13.41 13.14
CA ASN A 166 -16.07 12.72 13.32
C ASN A 166 -16.08 11.25 12.84
N SER A 167 -17.26 10.66 12.66
CA SER A 167 -17.40 9.30 12.14
C SER A 167 -17.31 9.21 10.62
N VAL A 168 -17.35 10.35 9.92
CA VAL A 168 -17.27 10.40 8.46
C VAL A 168 -15.79 10.43 8.05
N ALA A 169 -15.40 9.51 7.17
CA ALA A 169 -14.08 9.53 6.57
C ALA A 169 -13.94 10.76 5.65
N VAL A 170 -12.85 11.50 5.78
CA VAL A 170 -12.61 12.71 4.99
C VAL A 170 -12.55 12.40 3.49
N GLU A 171 -12.08 11.23 3.11
CA GLU A 171 -12.01 10.77 1.73
C GLU A 171 -13.38 10.70 1.06
N ASN A 172 -14.46 10.47 1.84
CA ASN A 172 -15.83 10.47 1.33
C ASN A 172 -16.33 11.87 0.98
N ILE A 173 -15.73 12.92 1.54
CA ILE A 173 -15.98 14.31 1.17
C ILE A 173 -15.27 14.65 -0.14
N LEU A 174 -14.03 14.15 -0.32
CA LEU A 174 -13.15 14.46 -1.44
C LEU A 174 -13.56 13.72 -2.72
N THR A 175 -14.85 13.70 -3.03
CA THR A 175 -15.44 13.03 -4.19
C THR A 175 -16.20 13.99 -5.08
N GLU A 176 -16.17 13.76 -6.40
CA GLU A 176 -16.81 14.66 -7.37
C GLU A 176 -18.26 14.30 -7.68
N THR A 177 -18.61 13.04 -7.58
CA THR A 177 -19.96 12.56 -7.83
C THR A 177 -20.73 12.41 -6.53
N GLY A 178 -21.94 12.92 -6.50
CA GLY A 178 -22.90 12.58 -5.46
C GLY A 178 -23.08 11.06 -5.36
N THR A 179 -23.54 10.62 -4.22
CA THR A 179 -23.79 9.21 -3.92
C THR A 179 -24.60 8.52 -5.01
N SER A 180 -23.96 7.69 -5.85
CA SER A 180 -24.63 6.70 -6.67
C SER A 180 -24.69 5.39 -5.90
N LEU A 181 -25.71 4.57 -6.16
CA LEU A 181 -25.80 3.23 -5.62
C LEU A 181 -25.31 2.24 -6.69
N ASN A 182 -24.51 1.26 -6.28
CA ASN A 182 -24.20 0.14 -7.16
C ASN A 182 -25.36 -0.87 -7.23
N GLU A 183 -25.21 -1.93 -8.02
CA GLU A 183 -26.20 -3.00 -8.17
C GLU A 183 -26.56 -3.71 -6.84
N ASN A 184 -25.65 -3.68 -5.86
CA ASN A 184 -25.83 -4.25 -4.53
C ASN A 184 -26.49 -3.28 -3.53
N GLY A 185 -26.72 -2.03 -3.93
CA GLY A 185 -27.26 -0.99 -3.06
C GLY A 185 -26.23 -0.26 -2.20
N ASP A 186 -24.92 -0.50 -2.42
CA ASP A 186 -23.86 0.20 -1.71
C ASP A 186 -23.63 1.59 -2.28
N ILE A 187 -23.29 2.54 -1.42
CA ILE A 187 -22.90 3.88 -1.84
C ILE A 187 -21.54 3.82 -2.52
N VAL A 188 -21.48 4.30 -3.76
CA VAL A 188 -20.24 4.37 -4.54
C VAL A 188 -19.71 5.78 -4.54
N TYR A 189 -18.42 5.92 -4.32
CA TYR A 189 -17.68 7.17 -4.28
C TYR A 189 -16.65 7.20 -5.40
N LEU A 190 -16.51 8.34 -6.07
CA LEU A 190 -15.48 8.57 -7.08
C LEU A 190 -14.48 9.61 -6.57
N LEU A 191 -13.30 9.17 -6.16
CA LEU A 191 -12.18 10.04 -5.87
C LEU A 191 -11.61 10.58 -7.19
N PRO A 192 -11.45 11.91 -7.36
CA PRO A 192 -10.94 12.51 -8.59
C PRO A 192 -9.61 11.93 -9.05
N ASN A 193 -9.42 11.82 -10.35
CA ASN A 193 -8.17 11.37 -10.94
C ASN A 193 -6.98 12.25 -10.56
N ARG A 194 -7.21 13.51 -10.17
CA ARG A 194 -6.21 14.43 -9.64
C ARG A 194 -5.43 13.87 -8.45
N PHE A 195 -6.07 13.02 -7.64
CA PHE A 195 -5.43 12.38 -6.50
C PHE A 195 -4.72 11.07 -6.86
N VAL A 196 -4.84 10.61 -8.10
CA VAL A 196 -4.14 9.41 -8.57
C VAL A 196 -2.78 9.83 -9.11
N LYS A 197 -1.70 9.51 -8.41
CA LYS A 197 -0.34 9.84 -8.85
C LYS A 197 0.08 9.05 -10.08
N GLY A 198 -0.32 7.79 -10.14
CA GLY A 198 0.04 6.87 -11.19
C GLY A 198 -0.04 5.43 -10.71
N PHE A 199 0.61 4.53 -11.45
CA PHE A 199 0.74 3.15 -11.04
C PHE A 199 2.11 2.55 -11.37
N ILE A 200 2.46 1.50 -10.65
CA ILE A 200 3.67 0.70 -10.84
C ILE A 200 3.26 -0.72 -11.16
N ASN A 201 3.79 -1.29 -12.24
CA ASN A 201 3.78 -2.74 -12.40
C ASN A 201 4.87 -3.31 -11.48
N HIS A 202 4.47 -3.90 -10.36
CA HIS A 202 5.44 -4.33 -9.34
C HIS A 202 6.32 -5.49 -9.78
N GLN A 203 5.95 -6.24 -10.83
CA GLN A 203 6.76 -7.33 -11.38
C GLN A 203 7.85 -6.82 -12.32
N THR A 204 7.55 -5.80 -13.12
CA THR A 204 8.50 -5.23 -14.11
C THR A 204 9.22 -4.00 -13.60
N GLY A 205 8.67 -3.30 -12.60
CA GLY A 205 9.15 -2.01 -12.11
C GLY A 205 8.76 -0.84 -13.01
N GLU A 206 7.92 -1.08 -14.04
CA GLU A 206 7.46 -0.06 -14.95
C GLU A 206 6.50 0.90 -14.26
N ILE A 207 6.70 2.20 -14.49
CA ILE A 207 5.94 3.28 -13.88
C ILE A 207 5.14 3.98 -14.97
N THR A 208 3.85 4.20 -14.70
CA THR A 208 2.99 5.07 -15.50
C THR A 208 2.53 6.23 -14.62
N GLU A 209 2.91 7.43 -15.00
CA GLU A 209 2.58 8.66 -14.28
C GLU A 209 1.26 9.25 -14.78
N ASN A 210 0.57 9.95 -13.89
CA ASN A 210 -0.62 10.72 -14.25
C ASN A 210 -0.25 12.18 -14.51
N PRO A 211 -0.35 12.69 -15.75
CA PRO A 211 -0.05 14.09 -16.04
C PRO A 211 -1.02 15.08 -15.40
N ALA A 212 -2.19 14.62 -14.96
CA ALA A 212 -3.19 15.43 -14.29
C ALA A 212 -3.06 15.43 -12.76
N PHE A 213 -2.04 14.75 -12.22
CA PHE A 213 -1.86 14.60 -10.77
C PHE A 213 -1.68 15.94 -10.05
N ASP A 214 -2.51 16.16 -9.04
CA ASP A 214 -2.44 17.30 -8.14
C ASP A 214 -2.98 16.89 -6.76
N PRO A 215 -2.12 16.58 -5.77
CA PRO A 215 -2.57 16.17 -4.45
C PRO A 215 -3.21 17.29 -3.63
N THR A 216 -3.12 18.54 -4.11
CA THR A 216 -3.73 19.72 -3.47
C THR A 216 -5.04 20.14 -4.11
N TYR A 217 -5.52 19.37 -5.10
CA TYR A 217 -6.75 19.66 -5.81
C TYR A 217 -7.92 19.85 -4.85
N ASP A 218 -8.63 20.96 -5.02
CA ASP A 218 -9.84 21.29 -4.27
C ASP A 218 -10.98 21.56 -5.24
N SER A 219 -12.09 20.84 -5.06
CA SER A 219 -13.27 20.94 -5.92
C SER A 219 -14.42 21.58 -5.16
N PRO A 220 -15.24 22.43 -5.81
CA PRO A 220 -16.49 22.91 -5.23
C PRO A 220 -17.41 21.79 -4.75
N SER A 221 -17.35 20.61 -5.37
CA SER A 221 -18.11 19.42 -4.95
C SER A 221 -17.77 18.98 -3.53
N PHE A 222 -16.53 19.16 -3.06
CA PHE A 222 -16.13 18.77 -1.71
C PHE A 222 -16.87 19.57 -0.64
N SER A 223 -16.93 20.89 -0.81
CA SER A 223 -17.70 21.77 0.06
C SER A 223 -19.20 21.45 0.00
N MET A 224 -19.74 21.12 -1.18
CA MET A 224 -21.15 20.71 -1.33
C MET A 224 -21.43 19.40 -0.60
N ASN A 225 -20.55 18.41 -0.70
CA ASN A 225 -20.69 17.13 0.01
C ASN A 225 -20.74 17.36 1.53
N LEU A 226 -19.86 18.21 2.04
CA LEU A 226 -19.84 18.56 3.46
C LEU A 226 -21.14 19.23 3.89
N GLU A 227 -21.66 20.20 3.13
CA GLU A 227 -22.93 20.87 3.43
C GLU A 227 -24.13 19.90 3.40
N LEU A 228 -24.16 18.96 2.46
CA LEU A 228 -25.21 17.93 2.42
C LEU A 228 -25.19 17.04 3.67
N LEU A 229 -24.01 16.68 4.18
CA LEU A 229 -23.89 15.91 5.43
C LEU A 229 -24.35 16.71 6.65
N LYS A 230 -24.01 18.00 6.73
CA LYS A 230 -24.47 18.89 7.80
C LYS A 230 -26.01 18.95 7.84
N ARG A 231 -26.64 19.13 6.68
CA ARG A 231 -28.10 19.16 6.57
C ARG A 231 -28.76 17.86 6.99
N LYS A 232 -28.22 16.70 6.55
CA LYS A 232 -28.73 15.39 6.95
C LYS A 232 -28.67 15.20 8.47
N LYS A 233 -27.59 15.62 9.12
CA LYS A 233 -27.46 15.55 10.57
C LYS A 233 -28.44 16.44 11.33
N SER A 234 -28.73 17.63 10.79
CA SER A 234 -29.67 18.60 11.42
C SER A 234 -31.14 18.19 11.27
N ALA A 235 -31.45 17.27 10.34
CA ALA A 235 -32.80 16.82 10.03
C ALA A 235 -33.17 15.49 10.74
N GLY A 236 -32.24 14.80 11.36
CA GLY A 236 -32.44 13.56 12.14
C GLY A 236 -32.19 13.78 13.62
#